data_dece0849abd7a17ab9b9739ca3b350b0
#
_entry.id   dece0849abd7a17ab9b9739ca3b350b0
#
_cell.length_a   1.000
_cell.length_b   1.000
_cell.length_c   1.000
_cell.angle_alpha   90.00
_cell.angle_beta   90.00
_cell.angle_gamma   90.00
#
_symmetry.space_group_name_H-M   'P 1'
#
loop_
_entity.id
_entity.type
_entity.pdbx_description
1 polymer ?
#
loop_
_entity_poly.entity_id
_entity_poly.type
_entity_poly.pdbx_seq_one_letter_code
_entity_poly.pdbx_strand_id
1 'polypeptide(L)'
;MSLQEQFDQALADSKNLPERPDNQTLLKIYALYKQASAGDTDGNRPGMTDFVARAKYDAWDGFKGTSKDDAMQQYVDLIEELKG
;
A
#
# COMPACT_ATOMS: atom_id res chain seq x y z
N MET A 1 -6.75 -18.96 7.17
CA MET A 1 -7.09 -18.05 6.06
C MET A 1 -5.96 -18.00 5.07
N SER A 2 -6.27 -17.96 3.79
CA SER A 2 -5.25 -17.75 2.77
C SER A 2 -4.68 -16.33 2.87
N LEU A 3 -3.53 -16.10 2.26
CA LEU A 3 -2.93 -14.76 2.22
C LEU A 3 -3.86 -13.77 1.50
N GLN A 4 -4.51 -14.20 0.40
CA GLN A 4 -5.46 -13.36 -0.32
C GLN A 4 -6.64 -12.96 0.57
N GLU A 5 -7.18 -13.88 1.35
CA GLU A 5 -8.28 -13.60 2.27
C GLU A 5 -7.84 -12.64 3.38
N GLN A 6 -6.63 -12.82 3.91
CA GLN A 6 -6.07 -11.90 4.90
C GLN A 6 -5.89 -10.50 4.33
N PHE A 7 -5.41 -10.42 3.08
CA PHE A 7 -5.24 -9.14 2.39
C PHE A 7 -6.59 -8.46 2.16
N ASP A 8 -7.60 -9.20 1.72
CA ASP A 8 -8.94 -8.66 1.51
C ASP A 8 -9.54 -8.14 2.82
N GLN A 9 -9.33 -8.86 3.92
CA GLN A 9 -9.77 -8.42 5.24
C GLN A 9 -9.03 -7.16 5.68
N ALA A 10 -7.73 -7.10 5.45
CA ALA A 10 -6.93 -5.92 5.77
C ALA A 10 -7.37 -4.68 4.97
N LEU A 11 -7.76 -4.87 3.70
CA LEU A 11 -8.31 -3.79 2.88
C LEU A 11 -9.59 -3.21 3.52
N ALA A 12 -10.47 -4.07 4.00
CA ALA A 12 -11.67 -3.65 4.70
C ALA A 12 -11.32 -2.94 6.01
N ASP A 13 -10.40 -3.51 6.80
CA ASP A 13 -9.99 -2.97 8.09
C ASP A 13 -9.31 -1.60 7.95
N SER A 14 -8.60 -1.36 6.85
CA SER A 14 -7.90 -0.09 6.62
C SER A 14 -8.85 1.11 6.56
N LYS A 15 -10.12 0.87 6.29
CA LYS A 15 -11.16 1.91 6.24
C LYS A 15 -11.76 2.21 7.61
N ASN A 16 -11.47 1.38 8.60
CA ASN A 16 -12.06 1.46 9.93
C ASN A 16 -10.99 1.47 11.03
N LEU A 17 -9.84 2.08 10.77
CA LEU A 17 -8.78 2.17 11.77
C LEU A 17 -9.20 3.10 12.90
N PRO A 18 -8.75 2.82 14.16
CA PRO A 18 -9.12 3.64 15.32
C PRO A 18 -8.60 5.07 15.22
N GLU A 19 -7.47 5.27 14.54
CA GLU A 19 -6.90 6.60 14.32
C GLU A 19 -6.46 6.71 12.85
N ARG A 20 -6.59 7.93 12.30
CA ARG A 20 -6.11 8.18 10.94
C ARG A 20 -4.58 8.16 10.93
N PRO A 21 -3.94 7.30 10.13
CA PRO A 21 -2.48 7.28 10.03
C PRO A 21 -1.93 8.61 9.49
N ASP A 22 -0.67 8.90 9.78
CA ASP A 22 -0.01 10.07 9.19
C ASP A 22 0.16 9.91 7.68
N ASN A 23 0.55 11.00 7.01
CA ASN A 23 0.67 11.00 5.55
C ASN A 23 1.70 10.00 5.03
N GLN A 24 2.80 9.82 5.71
CA GLN A 24 3.83 8.86 5.29
C GLN A 24 3.30 7.43 5.40
N THR A 25 2.58 7.12 6.47
CA THR A 25 1.97 5.81 6.64
C THR A 25 0.89 5.56 5.59
N LEU A 26 0.07 6.58 5.28
CA LEU A 26 -0.94 6.47 4.23
C LEU A 26 -0.31 6.20 2.87
N LEU A 27 0.82 6.83 2.56
CA LEU A 27 1.56 6.57 1.32
C LEU A 27 2.09 5.14 1.29
N LYS A 28 2.58 4.62 2.40
CA LYS A 28 3.05 3.25 2.51
C LYS A 28 1.92 2.24 2.31
N ILE A 29 0.77 2.50 2.91
CA ILE A 29 -0.44 1.68 2.74
C ILE A 29 -0.81 1.61 1.26
N TYR A 30 -0.86 2.76 0.59
CA TYR A 30 -1.16 2.84 -0.84
C TYR A 30 -0.13 2.08 -1.67
N ALA A 31 1.16 2.29 -1.38
CA ALA A 31 2.24 1.67 -2.13
C ALA A 31 2.20 0.14 -2.03
N LEU A 32 1.98 -0.39 -0.84
CA LEU A 32 1.86 -1.83 -0.64
C LEU A 32 0.63 -2.40 -1.34
N TYR A 33 -0.48 -1.68 -1.28
CA TYR A 33 -1.70 -2.07 -2.01
C TYR A 33 -1.43 -2.17 -3.51
N LYS A 34 -0.79 -1.17 -4.08
CA LYS A 34 -0.49 -1.16 -5.52
C LYS A 34 0.48 -2.26 -5.90
N GLN A 35 1.53 -2.46 -5.10
CA GLN A 35 2.49 -3.52 -5.37
C GLN A 35 1.84 -4.90 -5.25
N ALA A 36 0.96 -5.09 -4.28
CA ALA A 36 0.25 -6.36 -4.07
C ALA A 36 -0.77 -6.65 -5.19
N SER A 37 -1.40 -5.62 -5.74
CA SER A 37 -2.47 -5.79 -6.74
C SER A 37 -1.98 -5.67 -8.17
N ALA A 38 -1.08 -4.74 -8.46
CA ALA A 38 -0.62 -4.45 -9.82
C ALA A 38 0.83 -4.91 -10.09
N GLY A 39 1.62 -5.12 -9.04
CA GLY A 39 3.04 -5.40 -9.20
C GLY A 39 3.87 -4.13 -9.35
N ASP A 40 4.97 -4.20 -10.08
CA ASP A 40 5.89 -3.08 -10.25
C ASP A 40 5.22 -1.90 -10.97
N THR A 41 5.75 -0.71 -10.72
CA THR A 41 5.31 0.50 -11.44
C THR A 41 5.49 0.35 -12.95
N ASP A 42 4.63 1.04 -13.69
CA ASP A 42 4.61 0.99 -15.15
C ASP A 42 5.56 1.97 -15.84
N GLY A 43 6.27 2.79 -15.07
CA GLY A 43 7.17 3.80 -15.60
C GLY A 43 6.50 5.12 -15.95
N ASN A 44 5.20 5.25 -15.77
CA ASN A 44 4.46 6.47 -16.12
C ASN A 44 4.31 7.40 -14.91
N ARG A 45 5.41 8.00 -14.48
CA ARG A 45 5.44 8.91 -13.35
C ARG A 45 4.58 10.15 -13.64
N PRO A 46 3.65 10.53 -12.73
CA PRO A 46 2.84 11.73 -12.91
C PRO A 46 3.68 13.00 -13.04
N GLY A 47 3.11 14.02 -13.66
CA GLY A 47 3.79 15.30 -13.92
C GLY A 47 4.13 16.06 -12.64
N MET A 48 5.02 17.03 -12.78
CA MET A 48 5.56 17.80 -11.64
C MET A 48 4.50 18.65 -10.91
N THR A 49 3.39 18.96 -11.57
CA THR A 49 2.31 19.76 -10.98
C THR A 49 1.31 18.94 -10.19
N ASP A 50 1.35 17.60 -10.30
CA ASP A 50 0.46 16.71 -9.58
C ASP A 50 1.20 16.09 -8.40
N PHE A 51 1.36 16.87 -7.34
CA PHE A 51 2.18 16.48 -6.19
C PHE A 51 1.66 15.23 -5.48
N VAL A 52 0.35 15.10 -5.32
CA VAL A 52 -0.25 13.97 -4.61
C VAL A 52 -0.06 12.68 -5.40
N ALA A 53 -0.41 12.69 -6.68
CA ALA A 53 -0.25 11.53 -7.53
C ALA A 53 1.22 11.12 -7.65
N ARG A 54 2.10 12.09 -7.71
CA ARG A 54 3.54 11.88 -7.80
C ARG A 54 4.10 11.23 -6.54
N ALA A 55 3.66 11.70 -5.37
CA ALA A 55 4.06 11.14 -4.08
C ALA A 55 3.60 9.67 -3.97
N LYS A 56 2.37 9.39 -4.40
CA LYS A 56 1.84 8.02 -4.42
C LYS A 56 2.63 7.11 -5.35
N TYR A 57 2.94 7.60 -6.54
CA TYR A 57 3.74 6.86 -7.51
C TYR A 57 5.12 6.55 -6.94
N ASP A 58 5.80 7.55 -6.37
CA ASP A 58 7.14 7.39 -5.83
C ASP A 58 7.16 6.40 -4.67
N ALA A 59 6.13 6.42 -3.82
CA ALA A 59 6.01 5.45 -2.73
C ALA A 59 5.87 4.02 -3.27
N TRP A 60 5.03 3.85 -4.29
CA TRP A 60 4.86 2.55 -4.95
C TRP A 60 6.15 2.10 -5.63
N ASP A 61 6.82 3.00 -6.34
CA ASP A 61 8.09 2.70 -7.03
C ASP A 61 9.18 2.23 -6.05
N GLY A 62 9.12 2.68 -4.80
CA GLY A 62 10.03 2.25 -3.76
C GLY A 62 9.92 0.76 -3.40
N PHE A 63 8.82 0.11 -3.76
CA PHE A 63 8.62 -1.33 -3.56
C PHE A 63 8.87 -2.16 -4.81
N LYS A 64 9.39 -1.55 -5.86
CA LYS A 64 9.70 -2.24 -7.12
C LYS A 64 10.60 -3.45 -6.83
N GLY A 65 10.26 -4.59 -7.42
CA GLY A 65 10.96 -5.85 -7.20
C GLY A 65 10.37 -6.69 -6.07
N THR A 66 9.49 -6.12 -5.24
CA THR A 66 8.79 -6.88 -4.20
C THR A 66 7.70 -7.73 -4.85
N SER A 67 7.63 -9.02 -4.53
CA SER A 67 6.59 -9.88 -5.07
C SER A 67 5.22 -9.45 -4.56
N LYS A 68 4.17 -9.81 -5.30
CA LYS A 68 2.79 -9.51 -4.88
C LYS A 68 2.48 -10.15 -3.53
N ASP A 69 2.92 -11.39 -3.31
CA ASP A 69 2.68 -12.09 -2.05
C ASP A 69 3.39 -11.39 -0.88
N ASP A 70 4.64 -10.99 -1.07
CA ASP A 70 5.38 -10.26 -0.03
C ASP A 70 4.72 -8.91 0.28
N ALA A 71 4.25 -8.22 -0.75
CA ALA A 71 3.54 -6.94 -0.57
C ALA A 71 2.22 -7.15 0.17
N MET A 72 1.48 -8.23 -0.14
CA MET A 72 0.26 -8.57 0.60
C MET A 72 0.56 -8.81 2.08
N GLN A 73 1.62 -9.58 2.37
CA GLN A 73 1.98 -9.87 3.75
C GLN A 73 2.38 -8.62 4.51
N GLN A 74 3.15 -7.74 3.89
CA GLN A 74 3.55 -6.47 4.50
C GLN A 74 2.34 -5.57 4.73
N TYR A 75 1.38 -5.56 3.80
CA TYR A 75 0.14 -4.81 3.96
C TYR A 75 -0.66 -5.32 5.16
N VAL A 76 -0.86 -6.63 5.24
CA VAL A 76 -1.57 -7.26 6.36
C VAL A 76 -0.90 -6.91 7.69
N ASP A 77 0.42 -7.05 7.76
CA ASP A 77 1.18 -6.77 8.99
C ASP A 77 1.06 -5.31 9.40
N LEU A 78 1.13 -4.39 8.44
CA LEU A 78 1.01 -2.96 8.71
C LEU A 78 -0.39 -2.61 9.24
N ILE A 79 -1.45 -3.12 8.61
CA ILE A 79 -2.81 -2.84 9.06
C ILE A 79 -3.07 -3.45 10.45
N GLU A 80 -2.58 -4.66 10.72
CA GLU A 80 -2.69 -5.27 12.05
C GLU A 80 -2.01 -4.40 13.10
N GLU A 81 -0.84 -3.87 12.80
CA GLU A 81 -0.14 -2.95 13.69
C GLU A 81 -0.97 -1.69 13.98
N LEU A 82 -1.60 -1.12 12.94
CA LEU A 82 -2.40 0.10 13.06
C LEU A 82 -3.74 -0.12 13.76
N LYS A 83 -4.20 -1.34 13.84
CA LYS A 83 -5.41 -1.68 14.59
C LYS A 83 -5.20 -1.60 16.11
N GLY A 84 -3.98 -1.62 16.54
CA GLY A 84 -3.61 -1.54 17.95
C GLY A 84 -3.29 -2.89 18.55
#